data_63e976e045bd7d26b630acb68374b1a2
#
_entry.id   63e976e045bd7d26b630acb68374b1a2
#
_cell.length_a   1.000
_cell.length_b   1.000
_cell.length_c   1.000
_cell.angle_alpha   90.00
_cell.angle_beta   90.00
_cell.angle_gamma   90.00
#
_symmetry.space_group_name_H-M   'P 1'
#
loop_
_entity.id
_entity.type
_entity.pdbx_description
1 polymer ?
#
loop_
_entity_poly.entity_id
_entity_poly.type
_entity_poly.pdbx_seq_one_letter_code
_entity_poly.pdbx_strand_id
1 'polypeptide(L)'
;MKKLIILSSLIVSFLAEGQSRYNIIYEAQLGQNYAAENFNSGFHLFDFMDSLLIPKQIIERDNEYAKIINPIFRFTKLFLTNYLISDYPMTMNHERFGHGYRMIEGGGAINRIVYNMPPPFTNQFSYIILDPPSNFTPQQELMINLGGSETNLVFSDILRKNVLLDGKFSYNYSIAYLYASNDAPGYTAFISNPASDHIRYREGLNDFYGGDSPLTLKKMRIYSFLSLFTDPINFYALKSIFSDYLFDGKGSVDIKMIGLSERLKYLPRFRFENTPFGPELVYQNYFKLDSKLIQLNFSHSDGSFNSSWRIDTKMWNIKVGNKLSFNISGELWNQPLIDFFVEDVLQQSQNLGSKFILTTNYDIVTSNHLLGLTMQMGYKTRGYSLGEQLDRGFVLRSGLTFKLGN
;
A
#
# COMPACT_ATOMS: atom_id res chain seq x y z
N MET A 1 40.87 -7.09 -1.27
CA MET A 1 40.59 -7.86 -0.05
C MET A 1 40.11 -6.97 1.12
N LYS A 2 40.82 -5.89 1.54
CA LYS A 2 40.38 -5.04 2.66
C LYS A 2 38.97 -4.43 2.47
N LYS A 3 38.58 -4.01 1.27
CA LYS A 3 37.21 -3.47 1.00
C LYS A 3 36.10 -4.52 1.07
N LEU A 4 36.40 -5.78 0.74
CA LEU A 4 35.45 -6.89 0.84
C LEU A 4 35.21 -7.32 2.30
N ILE A 5 36.27 -7.25 3.11
CA ILE A 5 36.22 -7.52 4.56
C ILE A 5 35.44 -6.41 5.28
N ILE A 6 35.57 -5.16 4.85
CA ILE A 6 34.78 -4.03 5.39
C ILE A 6 33.31 -4.17 5.00
N LEU A 7 32.98 -4.62 3.79
CA LEU A 7 31.61 -4.86 3.36
C LEU A 7 30.99 -6.06 4.14
N SER A 8 31.75 -7.13 4.36
CA SER A 8 31.28 -8.26 5.17
C SER A 8 31.17 -7.94 6.68
N SER A 9 32.06 -7.11 7.23
CA SER A 9 31.99 -6.68 8.62
C SER A 9 30.91 -5.60 8.85
N LEU A 10 30.59 -4.78 7.85
CA LEU A 10 29.44 -3.86 7.89
C LEU A 10 28.12 -4.61 7.89
N ILE A 11 28.03 -5.74 7.20
CA ILE A 11 26.82 -6.61 7.20
C ILE A 11 26.62 -7.26 8.59
N VAL A 12 27.67 -7.49 9.36
CA VAL A 12 27.62 -8.18 10.67
C VAL A 12 27.33 -7.26 11.86
N SER A 13 27.47 -5.94 11.71
CA SER A 13 27.42 -5.02 12.87
C SER A 13 26.07 -4.32 13.11
N PHE A 14 25.00 -4.65 12.37
CA PHE A 14 23.69 -4.02 12.55
C PHE A 14 22.72 -4.89 13.35
N LEU A 15 22.91 -4.94 14.65
CA LEU A 15 21.95 -5.47 15.62
C LEU A 15 20.91 -4.39 15.95
N ALA A 16 19.90 -4.21 15.12
CA ALA A 16 18.70 -3.48 15.51
C ALA A 16 17.52 -4.47 15.63
N GLU A 17 16.84 -4.42 16.75
CA GLU A 17 15.61 -5.19 17.00
C GLU A 17 14.42 -4.62 16.21
N GLY A 18 14.56 -4.35 14.92
CA GLY A 18 13.41 -4.00 14.09
C GLY A 18 12.41 -5.16 14.10
N GLN A 19 11.13 -4.86 14.03
CA GLN A 19 10.06 -5.85 14.14
C GLN A 19 9.41 -6.17 12.78
N SER A 20 9.64 -5.32 11.78
CA SER A 20 9.14 -5.52 10.42
C SER A 20 9.87 -6.61 9.68
N ARG A 21 9.15 -7.24 8.76
CA ARG A 21 9.69 -8.20 7.79
C ARG A 21 9.33 -7.74 6.39
N TYR A 22 10.27 -7.92 5.49
CA TYR A 22 10.15 -7.56 4.07
C TYR A 22 10.18 -8.83 3.27
N ASN A 23 9.17 -9.02 2.43
CA ASN A 23 8.95 -10.27 1.72
C ASN A 23 9.12 -10.07 0.22
N ILE A 24 9.97 -10.88 -0.40
CA ILE A 24 9.95 -11.10 -1.85
C ILE A 24 9.15 -12.37 -2.07
N ILE A 25 7.94 -12.23 -2.57
CA ILE A 25 7.01 -13.33 -2.76
C ILE A 25 6.79 -13.65 -4.24
N TYR A 26 6.41 -14.89 -4.51
CA TYR A 26 5.90 -15.35 -5.78
C TYR A 26 4.44 -15.78 -5.62
N GLU A 27 3.63 -15.39 -6.59
CA GLU A 27 2.23 -15.76 -6.75
C GLU A 27 1.95 -16.01 -8.23
N ALA A 28 1.26 -17.10 -8.56
CA ALA A 28 1.04 -17.48 -9.96
C ALA A 28 0.24 -16.44 -10.75
N GLN A 29 -0.68 -15.74 -10.10
CA GLN A 29 -1.55 -14.74 -10.74
C GLN A 29 -0.93 -13.34 -10.82
N LEU A 30 0.23 -13.11 -10.19
CA LEU A 30 0.91 -11.81 -10.13
C LEU A 30 -0.04 -10.68 -9.69
N GLY A 31 -0.83 -10.94 -8.64
CA GLY A 31 -1.88 -10.04 -8.16
C GLY A 31 -1.38 -8.79 -7.45
N GLN A 32 -2.31 -7.98 -6.98
CA GLN A 32 -2.01 -6.71 -6.33
C GLN A 32 -1.22 -6.89 -5.02
N ASN A 33 -1.54 -7.91 -4.22
CA ASN A 33 -0.79 -8.22 -3.00
C ASN A 33 0.65 -8.66 -3.29
N TYR A 34 0.85 -9.43 -4.38
CA TYR A 34 2.18 -9.79 -4.87
C TYR A 34 3.00 -8.54 -5.21
N ALA A 35 2.44 -7.63 -5.97
CA ALA A 35 3.10 -6.40 -6.36
C ALA A 35 3.46 -5.55 -5.14
N ALA A 36 2.51 -5.33 -4.24
CA ALA A 36 2.67 -4.49 -3.07
C ALA A 36 3.75 -5.01 -2.10
N GLU A 37 3.82 -6.32 -1.82
CA GLU A 37 4.88 -6.90 -0.97
C GLU A 37 6.26 -6.77 -1.64
N ASN A 38 6.36 -7.02 -2.96
CA ASN A 38 7.63 -6.93 -3.68
C ASN A 38 8.11 -5.48 -3.80
N PHE A 39 7.23 -4.53 -4.09
CA PHE A 39 7.59 -3.11 -4.09
C PHE A 39 8.01 -2.62 -2.70
N ASN A 40 7.32 -3.05 -1.66
CA ASN A 40 7.70 -2.74 -0.27
C ASN A 40 9.13 -3.23 0.03
N SER A 41 9.48 -4.43 -0.42
CA SER A 41 10.83 -4.99 -0.26
C SER A 41 11.87 -4.21 -1.07
N GLY A 42 11.54 -3.80 -2.28
CA GLY A 42 12.36 -2.92 -3.12
C GLY A 42 12.60 -1.56 -2.47
N PHE A 43 11.57 -0.94 -1.91
CA PHE A 43 11.69 0.33 -1.18
C PHE A 43 12.54 0.20 0.08
N HIS A 44 12.42 -0.92 0.81
CA HIS A 44 13.27 -1.16 1.96
C HIS A 44 14.75 -1.29 1.57
N LEU A 45 15.03 -2.03 0.50
CA LEU A 45 16.39 -2.11 -0.04
C LEU A 45 16.91 -0.73 -0.47
N PHE A 46 16.08 0.05 -1.16
CA PHE A 46 16.43 1.40 -1.57
C PHE A 46 16.71 2.31 -0.35
N ASP A 47 15.86 2.32 0.66
CA ASP A 47 16.02 3.11 1.89
C ASP A 47 17.33 2.74 2.62
N PHE A 48 17.62 1.44 2.71
CA PHE A 48 18.86 0.94 3.28
C PHE A 48 20.09 1.40 2.48
N MET A 49 20.09 1.21 1.15
CA MET A 49 21.18 1.64 0.28
C MET A 49 21.38 3.15 0.30
N ASP A 50 20.30 3.92 0.26
CA ASP A 50 20.34 5.37 0.36
C ASP A 50 20.97 5.84 1.67
N SER A 51 20.62 5.19 2.77
CA SER A 51 21.20 5.52 4.09
C SER A 51 22.69 5.22 4.22
N LEU A 52 23.18 4.23 3.46
CA LEU A 52 24.59 3.83 3.46
C LEU A 52 25.47 4.62 2.50
N LEU A 53 24.94 4.91 1.30
CA LEU A 53 25.75 5.40 0.18
C LEU A 53 25.69 6.91 0.02
N ILE A 54 24.60 7.55 0.43
CA ILE A 54 24.39 8.96 0.19
C ILE A 54 24.40 9.74 1.52
N PRO A 55 25.33 10.68 1.69
CA PRO A 55 25.42 11.46 2.93
C PRO A 55 24.17 12.34 3.10
N LYS A 56 23.80 12.59 4.34
CA LYS A 56 22.70 13.52 4.69
C LYS A 56 23.17 14.97 4.80
N GLN A 57 24.46 15.18 4.75
CA GLN A 57 25.14 16.49 4.78
C GLN A 57 26.41 16.42 3.97
N ILE A 58 26.74 17.52 3.30
CA ILE A 58 27.99 17.71 2.53
C ILE A 58 28.93 18.69 3.17
N ILE A 59 28.43 19.47 4.13
CA ILE A 59 29.21 20.42 4.93
C ILE A 59 28.98 20.11 6.41
N GLU A 60 30.01 20.15 7.22
CA GLU A 60 29.95 19.94 8.66
C GLU A 60 29.01 20.96 9.33
N ARG A 61 28.33 20.55 10.42
CA ARG A 61 27.26 21.36 11.04
C ARG A 61 27.75 22.65 11.70
N ASP A 62 28.99 22.69 12.10
CA ASP A 62 29.66 23.86 12.71
C ASP A 62 30.06 24.94 11.69
N ASN A 63 30.05 24.62 10.40
CA ASN A 63 30.27 25.61 9.34
C ASN A 63 29.05 26.54 9.22
N GLU A 64 29.33 27.86 9.11
CA GLU A 64 28.28 28.89 9.04
C GLU A 64 27.31 28.73 7.86
N TYR A 65 27.77 28.15 6.73
CA TYR A 65 26.94 27.88 5.54
C TYR A 65 26.16 26.60 5.62
N ALA A 66 26.40 25.73 6.62
CA ALA A 66 25.79 24.43 6.72
C ALA A 66 24.25 24.50 6.79
N LYS A 67 23.70 25.53 7.44
CA LYS A 67 22.25 25.77 7.58
C LYS A 67 21.56 26.11 6.26
N ILE A 68 22.30 26.48 5.24
CA ILE A 68 21.75 26.79 3.90
C ILE A 68 22.10 25.69 2.92
N ILE A 69 23.36 25.28 2.84
CA ILE A 69 23.84 24.35 1.81
C ILE A 69 23.32 22.94 2.02
N ASN A 70 23.30 22.44 3.26
CA ASN A 70 22.79 21.08 3.53
C ASN A 70 21.29 20.91 3.24
N PRO A 71 20.37 21.82 3.60
CA PRO A 71 18.99 21.76 3.15
C PRO A 71 18.83 21.81 1.62
N ILE A 72 19.58 22.65 0.91
CA ILE A 72 19.54 22.71 -0.56
C ILE A 72 19.98 21.37 -1.15
N PHE A 73 21.07 20.78 -0.66
CA PHE A 73 21.53 19.47 -1.09
C PHE A 73 20.45 18.39 -0.85
N ARG A 74 19.86 18.33 0.35
CA ARG A 74 18.81 17.39 0.68
C ARG A 74 17.56 17.58 -0.17
N PHE A 75 17.16 18.83 -0.43
CA PHE A 75 16.06 19.15 -1.33
C PHE A 75 16.33 18.63 -2.75
N THR A 76 17.52 18.92 -3.28
CA THR A 76 17.92 18.47 -4.63
C THR A 76 17.88 16.93 -4.71
N LYS A 77 18.42 16.26 -3.69
CA LYS A 77 18.39 14.80 -3.60
C LYS A 77 16.95 14.27 -3.53
N LEU A 78 16.11 14.83 -2.66
CA LEU A 78 14.70 14.44 -2.57
C LEU A 78 14.00 14.56 -3.91
N PHE A 79 14.21 15.66 -4.60
CA PHE A 79 13.52 15.98 -5.84
C PHE A 79 14.03 15.17 -7.05
N LEU A 80 15.36 15.10 -7.21
CA LEU A 80 15.96 14.46 -8.40
C LEU A 80 16.17 12.96 -8.24
N THR A 81 16.17 12.44 -7.02
CA THR A 81 16.45 11.01 -6.78
C THR A 81 15.27 10.33 -6.11
N ASN A 82 14.93 10.72 -4.90
CA ASN A 82 13.97 9.98 -4.09
C ASN A 82 12.54 10.06 -4.64
N TYR A 83 12.13 11.22 -5.15
CA TYR A 83 10.83 11.39 -5.79
C TYR A 83 10.71 10.54 -7.06
N LEU A 84 11.71 10.60 -7.96
CA LEU A 84 11.67 9.82 -9.21
C LEU A 84 11.75 8.31 -8.97
N ILE A 85 12.59 7.87 -8.02
CA ILE A 85 12.68 6.45 -7.64
C ILE A 85 11.36 5.98 -6.98
N SER A 86 10.64 6.86 -6.30
CA SER A 86 9.33 6.51 -5.73
C SER A 86 8.22 6.52 -6.78
N ASP A 87 8.23 7.45 -7.72
CA ASP A 87 7.19 7.61 -8.73
C ASP A 87 7.09 6.40 -9.67
N TYR A 88 8.21 5.93 -10.19
CA TYR A 88 8.21 4.84 -11.16
C TYR A 88 7.52 3.55 -10.63
N PRO A 89 7.92 2.98 -9.48
CA PRO A 89 7.24 1.79 -8.97
C PRO A 89 5.79 2.07 -8.55
N MET A 90 5.44 3.28 -8.09
CA MET A 90 4.06 3.63 -7.77
C MET A 90 3.19 3.68 -9.00
N THR A 91 3.69 4.27 -10.09
CA THR A 91 3.02 4.28 -11.37
C THR A 91 2.87 2.87 -11.94
N MET A 92 3.92 2.04 -11.88
CA MET A 92 3.85 0.64 -12.32
C MET A 92 2.88 -0.19 -11.46
N ASN A 93 2.83 0.08 -10.16
CA ASN A 93 1.85 -0.53 -9.27
C ASN A 93 0.42 -0.15 -9.69
N HIS A 94 0.17 1.12 -9.95
CA HIS A 94 -1.11 1.65 -10.41
C HIS A 94 -1.53 1.07 -11.76
N GLU A 95 -0.69 1.22 -12.79
CA GLU A 95 -1.03 0.85 -14.15
C GLU A 95 -1.02 -0.67 -14.35
N ARG A 96 0.12 -1.34 -14.09
CA ARG A 96 0.32 -2.76 -14.42
C ARG A 96 -0.43 -3.68 -13.47
N PHE A 97 -0.28 -3.44 -12.16
CA PHE A 97 -0.81 -4.31 -11.11
C PHE A 97 -2.17 -3.85 -10.58
N GLY A 98 -2.59 -2.65 -10.96
CA GLY A 98 -3.93 -2.13 -10.72
C GLY A 98 -4.87 -2.40 -11.89
N HIS A 99 -4.94 -1.48 -12.82
CA HIS A 99 -5.79 -1.58 -14.02
C HIS A 99 -5.52 -2.85 -14.82
N GLY A 100 -4.23 -3.14 -15.07
CA GLY A 100 -3.81 -4.30 -15.84
C GLY A 100 -4.19 -5.62 -15.19
N TYR A 101 -4.04 -5.74 -13.88
CA TYR A 101 -4.46 -6.95 -13.15
C TYR A 101 -5.97 -7.17 -13.26
N ARG A 102 -6.78 -6.14 -13.04
CA ARG A 102 -8.24 -6.22 -13.15
C ARG A 102 -8.71 -6.55 -14.57
N MET A 103 -7.99 -6.04 -15.58
CA MET A 103 -8.25 -6.39 -16.98
C MET A 103 -7.97 -7.86 -17.25
N ILE A 104 -6.80 -8.39 -16.83
CA ILE A 104 -6.41 -9.79 -17.04
C ILE A 104 -7.36 -10.72 -16.28
N GLU A 105 -7.75 -10.36 -15.05
CA GLU A 105 -8.72 -11.11 -14.26
C GLU A 105 -10.06 -11.27 -15.01
N GLY A 106 -10.48 -10.23 -15.74
CA GLY A 106 -11.67 -10.24 -16.58
C GLY A 106 -11.52 -10.95 -17.93
N GLY A 107 -10.37 -11.56 -18.22
CA GLY A 107 -10.10 -12.24 -19.51
C GLY A 107 -9.57 -11.33 -20.61
N GLY A 108 -9.32 -10.06 -20.34
CA GLY A 108 -8.71 -9.12 -21.27
C GLY A 108 -7.18 -9.16 -21.27
N ALA A 109 -6.55 -8.24 -21.98
CA ALA A 109 -5.10 -8.17 -22.11
C ALA A 109 -4.57 -6.75 -21.90
N ILE A 110 -3.27 -6.68 -21.59
CA ILE A 110 -2.52 -5.42 -21.60
C ILE A 110 -1.85 -5.29 -22.95
N ASN A 111 -2.23 -4.26 -23.71
CA ASN A 111 -1.58 -3.95 -24.97
C ASN A 111 -0.27 -3.20 -24.73
N ARG A 112 -0.30 -2.11 -23.96
CA ARG A 112 0.86 -1.27 -23.76
C ARG A 112 0.77 -0.49 -22.45
N ILE A 113 1.93 -0.29 -21.80
CA ILE A 113 2.10 0.65 -20.69
C ILE A 113 3.03 1.76 -21.15
N VAL A 114 2.61 3.02 -20.95
CA VAL A 114 3.40 4.20 -21.25
C VAL A 114 3.72 4.89 -19.94
N TYR A 115 4.99 4.86 -19.59
CA TYR A 115 5.51 5.61 -18.46
C TYR A 115 6.00 6.97 -18.92
N ASN A 116 5.51 8.02 -18.28
CA ASN A 116 6.02 9.37 -18.39
C ASN A 116 6.57 9.82 -17.05
N MET A 117 7.65 10.61 -17.08
CA MET A 117 8.19 11.16 -15.83
C MET A 117 7.14 12.05 -15.14
N PRO A 118 7.12 12.10 -13.80
CA PRO A 118 6.14 12.90 -13.09
C PRO A 118 6.37 14.42 -13.26
N PRO A 119 5.35 15.26 -13.00
CA PRO A 119 5.56 16.70 -12.96
C PRO A 119 6.66 17.08 -11.96
N PRO A 120 7.46 18.10 -12.22
CA PRO A 120 7.41 19.03 -13.34
C PRO A 120 8.26 18.61 -14.55
N PHE A 121 8.77 17.38 -14.58
CA PHE A 121 9.65 16.91 -15.68
C PHE A 121 8.87 16.74 -17.01
N THR A 122 7.58 16.41 -16.91
CA THR A 122 6.65 16.43 -18.04
C THR A 122 5.24 16.81 -17.57
N ASN A 123 4.40 17.24 -18.52
CA ASN A 123 2.96 17.46 -18.30
C ASN A 123 2.11 16.28 -18.80
N GLN A 124 2.75 15.18 -19.22
CA GLN A 124 2.06 13.99 -19.68
C GLN A 124 1.91 13.02 -18.52
N PHE A 125 0.71 12.45 -18.37
CA PHE A 125 0.47 11.38 -17.40
C PHE A 125 0.94 10.04 -17.98
N SER A 126 1.34 9.14 -17.11
CA SER A 126 1.49 7.73 -17.45
C SER A 126 0.11 7.11 -17.66
N TYR A 127 0.03 6.07 -18.47
CA TYR A 127 -1.24 5.39 -18.74
C TYR A 127 -1.02 3.98 -19.28
N ILE A 128 -2.06 3.17 -19.20
CA ILE A 128 -2.12 1.84 -19.77
C ILE A 128 -3.14 1.77 -20.91
N ILE A 129 -2.82 1.04 -21.98
CA ILE A 129 -3.75 0.67 -23.04
C ILE A 129 -4.15 -0.78 -22.80
N LEU A 130 -5.44 -1.00 -22.68
CA LEU A 130 -6.05 -2.26 -22.37
C LEU A 130 -6.90 -2.76 -23.54
N ASP A 131 -6.90 -4.06 -23.76
CA ASP A 131 -7.73 -4.75 -24.74
C ASP A 131 -8.80 -5.55 -23.98
N PRO A 132 -10.02 -5.00 -23.82
CA PRO A 132 -11.09 -5.69 -23.12
C PRO A 132 -11.63 -6.86 -23.95
N PRO A 133 -12.08 -7.95 -23.31
CA PRO A 133 -12.78 -9.03 -24.01
C PRO A 133 -14.16 -8.55 -24.51
N SER A 134 -14.76 -9.31 -25.41
CA SER A 134 -16.07 -8.96 -25.99
C SER A 134 -17.23 -9.03 -24.98
N ASN A 135 -17.06 -9.80 -23.92
CA ASN A 135 -18.06 -10.08 -22.88
C ASN A 135 -17.57 -9.54 -21.53
N PHE A 136 -17.83 -8.28 -21.26
CA PHE A 136 -17.40 -7.60 -20.05
C PHE A 136 -18.62 -7.07 -19.28
N THR A 137 -18.69 -7.31 -17.95
CA THR A 137 -19.77 -6.75 -17.16
C THR A 137 -19.49 -5.30 -16.75
N PRO A 138 -20.53 -4.48 -16.50
CA PRO A 138 -20.34 -3.15 -15.97
C PRO A 138 -19.55 -3.12 -14.66
N GLN A 139 -19.74 -4.13 -13.79
CA GLN A 139 -18.97 -4.22 -12.54
C GLN A 139 -17.47 -4.50 -12.78
N GLN A 140 -17.12 -5.30 -13.79
CA GLN A 140 -15.73 -5.50 -14.19
C GLN A 140 -15.11 -4.21 -14.72
N GLU A 141 -15.85 -3.42 -15.50
CA GLU A 141 -15.40 -2.12 -15.95
C GLU A 141 -15.15 -1.16 -14.79
N LEU A 142 -16.07 -1.11 -13.81
CA LEU A 142 -15.86 -0.36 -12.57
C LEU A 142 -14.60 -0.79 -11.84
N MET A 143 -14.33 -2.10 -11.75
CA MET A 143 -13.13 -2.62 -11.11
C MET A 143 -11.85 -2.25 -11.84
N ILE A 144 -11.84 -2.20 -13.16
CA ILE A 144 -10.70 -1.71 -13.92
C ILE A 144 -10.43 -0.24 -13.60
N ASN A 145 -11.46 0.59 -13.62
CA ASN A 145 -11.33 2.02 -13.29
C ASN A 145 -10.81 2.25 -11.86
N LEU A 146 -11.09 1.33 -10.94
CA LEU A 146 -10.59 1.39 -9.55
C LEU A 146 -9.21 0.79 -9.38
N GLY A 147 -8.81 -0.15 -10.23
CA GLY A 147 -7.68 -1.03 -10.05
C GLY A 147 -6.39 -0.33 -9.67
N GLY A 148 -6.09 0.80 -10.30
CA GLY A 148 -4.91 1.60 -10.03
C GLY A 148 -4.86 2.10 -8.59
N SER A 149 -5.89 2.79 -8.15
CA SER A 149 -5.98 3.29 -6.78
C SER A 149 -6.15 2.18 -5.75
N GLU A 150 -6.80 1.08 -6.10
CA GLU A 150 -6.94 -0.10 -5.26
C GLU A 150 -5.57 -0.68 -4.89
N THR A 151 -4.71 -0.92 -5.88
CA THR A 151 -3.39 -1.51 -5.62
C THR A 151 -2.46 -0.58 -4.83
N ASN A 152 -2.52 0.73 -5.08
CA ASN A 152 -1.80 1.72 -4.28
C ASN A 152 -2.30 1.74 -2.83
N LEU A 153 -3.59 1.53 -2.60
CA LEU A 153 -4.16 1.41 -1.27
C LEU A 153 -3.66 0.16 -0.54
N VAL A 154 -3.60 -1.01 -1.22
CA VAL A 154 -2.99 -2.24 -0.69
C VAL A 154 -1.53 -1.99 -0.29
N PHE A 155 -0.77 -1.31 -1.13
CA PHE A 155 0.62 -0.99 -0.84
C PHE A 155 0.75 -0.04 0.36
N SER A 156 -0.11 0.98 0.48
CA SER A 156 -0.12 1.90 1.62
C SER A 156 -0.39 1.19 2.95
N ASP A 157 -1.25 0.16 2.95
CA ASP A 157 -1.54 -0.65 4.14
C ASP A 157 -0.32 -1.48 4.58
N ILE A 158 0.48 -1.98 3.61
CA ILE A 158 1.75 -2.68 3.90
C ILE A 158 2.78 -1.71 4.50
N LEU A 159 2.94 -0.53 3.92
CA LEU A 159 3.83 0.51 4.46
C LEU A 159 3.42 0.91 5.88
N ARG A 160 2.13 1.15 6.10
CA ARG A 160 1.56 1.50 7.41
C ARG A 160 1.84 0.41 8.45
N LYS A 161 1.59 -0.85 8.11
CA LYS A 161 1.91 -2.01 8.96
C LYS A 161 3.37 -1.95 9.43
N ASN A 162 4.31 -1.76 8.49
CA ASN A 162 5.73 -1.75 8.80
C ASN A 162 6.13 -0.58 9.69
N VAL A 163 5.66 0.62 9.35
CA VAL A 163 5.91 1.84 10.13
C VAL A 163 5.40 1.71 11.57
N LEU A 164 4.22 1.11 11.77
CA LEU A 164 3.64 0.89 13.10
C LEU A 164 4.38 -0.21 13.88
N LEU A 165 4.84 -1.27 13.20
CA LEU A 165 5.66 -2.31 13.81
C LEU A 165 7.01 -1.75 14.27
N ASP A 166 7.72 -1.02 13.42
CA ASP A 166 9.03 -0.45 13.72
C ASP A 166 8.95 0.77 14.65
N GLY A 167 7.84 1.48 14.64
CA GLY A 167 7.66 2.72 15.39
C GLY A 167 8.47 3.89 14.83
N LYS A 168 9.04 3.76 13.64
CA LYS A 168 9.86 4.76 12.95
C LYS A 168 9.42 4.91 11.49
N PHE A 169 9.60 6.12 10.96
CA PHE A 169 9.22 6.45 9.59
C PHE A 169 10.36 7.20 8.90
N SER A 170 11.06 6.55 7.97
CA SER A 170 12.09 7.20 7.19
C SER A 170 11.48 8.15 6.15
N TYR A 171 12.26 9.14 5.70
CA TYR A 171 11.80 10.08 4.68
C TYR A 171 11.53 9.40 3.33
N ASN A 172 12.26 8.34 2.96
CA ASN A 172 12.01 7.57 1.75
C ASN A 172 10.68 6.83 1.80
N TYR A 173 10.40 6.13 2.91
CA TYR A 173 9.10 5.50 3.15
C TYR A 173 7.98 6.53 3.21
N SER A 174 8.26 7.72 3.74
CA SER A 174 7.28 8.82 3.83
C SER A 174 6.83 9.30 2.45
N ILE A 175 7.76 9.42 1.47
CA ILE A 175 7.41 9.77 0.09
C ILE A 175 6.51 8.68 -0.53
N ALA A 176 6.94 7.41 -0.45
CA ALA A 176 6.18 6.28 -0.99
C ALA A 176 4.79 6.17 -0.34
N TYR A 177 4.71 6.39 0.98
CA TYR A 177 3.44 6.36 1.70
C TYR A 177 2.49 7.47 1.28
N LEU A 178 2.98 8.73 1.21
CA LEU A 178 2.15 9.86 0.77
C LEU A 178 1.63 9.65 -0.65
N TYR A 179 2.46 9.09 -1.52
CA TYR A 179 2.05 8.76 -2.88
C TYR A 179 0.94 7.70 -2.88
N ALA A 180 1.19 6.55 -2.26
CA ALA A 180 0.26 5.42 -2.26
C ALA A 180 -1.03 5.68 -1.45
N SER A 181 -0.91 6.24 -0.25
CA SER A 181 -2.05 6.49 0.65
C SER A 181 -2.98 7.60 0.16
N ASN A 182 -2.41 8.56 -0.59
CA ASN A 182 -3.14 9.73 -1.07
C ASN A 182 -3.49 9.63 -2.56
N ASP A 183 -3.21 8.52 -3.23
CA ASP A 183 -3.58 8.31 -4.63
C ASP A 183 -5.09 8.49 -4.83
N ALA A 184 -5.92 7.60 -4.29
CA ALA A 184 -7.37 7.68 -4.40
C ALA A 184 -7.95 9.00 -3.85
N PRO A 185 -7.66 9.42 -2.58
CA PRO A 185 -8.26 10.64 -2.06
C PRO A 185 -7.69 11.90 -2.70
N GLY A 186 -6.41 11.96 -3.05
CA GLY A 186 -5.81 13.11 -3.72
C GLY A 186 -6.35 13.29 -5.14
N TYR A 187 -6.44 12.19 -5.88
CA TYR A 187 -7.00 12.18 -7.22
C TYR A 187 -8.45 12.71 -7.21
N THR A 188 -9.27 12.17 -6.32
CA THR A 188 -10.68 12.58 -6.19
C THR A 188 -10.83 14.03 -5.69
N ALA A 189 -9.98 14.48 -4.76
CA ALA A 189 -10.08 15.82 -4.19
C ALA A 189 -9.71 16.92 -5.20
N PHE A 190 -8.67 16.70 -6.01
CA PHE A 190 -8.03 17.77 -6.77
C PHE A 190 -8.18 17.65 -8.29
N ILE A 191 -8.48 16.46 -8.82
CA ILE A 191 -8.61 16.25 -10.27
C ILE A 191 -10.08 16.31 -10.67
N SER A 192 -10.34 17.00 -11.77
CA SER A 192 -11.67 17.13 -12.41
C SER A 192 -11.65 16.80 -13.90
N ASN A 193 -10.56 16.19 -14.39
CA ASN A 193 -10.48 15.74 -15.77
C ASN A 193 -11.49 14.59 -16.01
N PRO A 194 -12.41 14.69 -16.99
CA PRO A 194 -13.37 13.63 -17.30
C PRO A 194 -12.74 12.27 -17.65
N ALA A 195 -11.50 12.27 -18.13
CA ALA A 195 -10.77 11.05 -18.45
C ALA A 195 -10.14 10.37 -17.23
N SER A 196 -10.25 10.95 -16.03
CA SER A 196 -9.68 10.36 -14.82
C SER A 196 -10.49 9.16 -14.34
N ASP A 197 -9.81 8.16 -13.79
CA ASP A 197 -10.41 6.90 -13.32
C ASP A 197 -11.55 7.11 -12.33
N HIS A 198 -11.38 8.04 -11.38
CA HIS A 198 -12.41 8.34 -10.38
C HIS A 198 -13.65 9.02 -10.95
N ILE A 199 -13.51 9.82 -12.02
CA ILE A 199 -14.65 10.41 -12.71
C ILE A 199 -15.38 9.31 -13.50
N ARG A 200 -14.64 8.48 -14.26
CA ARG A 200 -15.20 7.34 -14.99
C ARG A 200 -15.89 6.35 -14.06
N TYR A 201 -15.25 6.03 -12.93
CA TYR A 201 -15.85 5.19 -11.92
C TYR A 201 -17.18 5.76 -11.39
N ARG A 202 -17.21 7.04 -11.02
CA ARG A 202 -18.43 7.70 -10.54
C ARG A 202 -19.55 7.67 -11.60
N GLU A 203 -19.21 7.99 -12.85
CA GLU A 203 -20.15 7.97 -13.96
C GLU A 203 -20.67 6.57 -14.20
N GLY A 204 -19.80 5.58 -14.32
CA GLY A 204 -20.18 4.19 -14.48
C GLY A 204 -21.05 3.65 -13.33
N LEU A 205 -20.79 4.03 -12.07
CA LEU A 205 -21.67 3.69 -10.94
C LEU A 205 -23.06 4.30 -11.07
N ASN A 206 -23.13 5.59 -11.42
CA ASN A 206 -24.40 6.28 -11.58
C ASN A 206 -25.21 5.73 -12.75
N ASP A 207 -24.53 5.38 -13.86
CA ASP A 207 -25.18 4.80 -15.04
C ASP A 207 -25.68 3.38 -14.76
N PHE A 208 -24.91 2.58 -14.03
CA PHE A 208 -25.24 1.17 -13.78
C PHE A 208 -26.25 0.98 -12.66
N TYR A 209 -26.02 1.61 -11.50
CA TYR A 209 -26.93 1.43 -10.35
C TYR A 209 -28.07 2.42 -10.34
N GLY A 210 -27.96 3.56 -11.00
CA GLY A 210 -28.96 4.60 -11.20
C GLY A 210 -29.84 4.91 -10.00
N GLY A 211 -30.48 6.04 -9.93
CA GLY A 211 -31.40 6.28 -8.83
C GLY A 211 -31.61 7.76 -8.52
N ASP A 212 -32.49 8.02 -7.55
CA ASP A 212 -32.87 9.38 -7.14
C ASP A 212 -31.73 10.15 -6.42
N SER A 213 -30.63 9.45 -6.06
CA SER A 213 -29.51 10.04 -5.30
C SER A 213 -28.15 9.62 -5.89
N PRO A 214 -27.78 10.15 -7.06
CA PRO A 214 -26.52 9.80 -7.69
C PRO A 214 -25.30 10.20 -6.84
N LEU A 215 -24.20 9.43 -6.97
CA LEU A 215 -22.94 9.77 -6.34
C LEU A 215 -22.37 11.05 -6.95
N THR A 216 -22.28 12.10 -6.17
CA THR A 216 -21.78 13.39 -6.63
C THR A 216 -20.27 13.53 -6.38
N LEU A 217 -19.58 14.27 -7.26
CA LEU A 217 -18.17 14.60 -7.05
C LEU A 217 -17.96 15.37 -5.72
N LYS A 218 -18.93 16.20 -5.31
CA LYS A 218 -18.87 16.89 -4.02
C LYS A 218 -18.82 15.91 -2.85
N LYS A 219 -19.66 14.87 -2.85
CA LYS A 219 -19.68 13.83 -1.82
C LYS A 219 -18.34 13.07 -1.76
N MET A 220 -17.82 12.66 -2.92
CA MET A 220 -16.51 11.99 -3.02
C MET A 220 -15.37 12.89 -2.51
N ARG A 221 -15.39 14.19 -2.82
CA ARG A 221 -14.40 15.14 -2.31
C ARG A 221 -14.45 15.30 -0.79
N ILE A 222 -15.62 15.31 -0.19
CA ILE A 222 -15.77 15.33 1.29
C ILE A 222 -15.09 14.09 1.90
N TYR A 223 -15.35 12.91 1.36
CA TYR A 223 -14.70 11.66 1.82
C TYR A 223 -13.18 11.69 1.63
N SER A 224 -12.72 12.25 0.52
CA SER A 224 -11.30 12.43 0.25
C SER A 224 -10.62 13.32 1.29
N PHE A 225 -11.19 14.49 1.57
CA PHE A 225 -10.65 15.38 2.58
C PHE A 225 -10.68 14.75 3.98
N LEU A 226 -11.76 14.05 4.34
CA LEU A 226 -11.81 13.31 5.60
C LEU A 226 -10.68 12.27 5.66
N SER A 227 -10.46 11.48 4.61
CA SER A 227 -9.38 10.49 4.55
C SER A 227 -8.00 11.11 4.67
N LEU A 228 -7.75 12.23 3.99
CA LEU A 228 -6.45 12.92 4.02
C LEU A 228 -6.14 13.48 5.41
N PHE A 229 -7.11 14.11 6.07
CA PHE A 229 -6.89 14.83 7.32
C PHE A 229 -7.08 13.98 8.57
N THR A 230 -7.74 12.83 8.49
CA THR A 230 -7.88 11.92 9.64
C THR A 230 -6.78 10.86 9.70
N ASP A 231 -5.85 10.85 8.75
CA ASP A 231 -4.71 9.94 8.76
C ASP A 231 -3.51 10.53 9.52
N PRO A 232 -3.23 10.10 10.75
CA PRO A 232 -2.10 10.62 11.52
C PRO A 232 -0.75 10.33 10.85
N ILE A 233 -0.65 9.24 10.08
CA ILE A 233 0.60 8.85 9.40
C ILE A 233 0.97 9.85 8.29
N ASN A 234 -0.02 10.49 7.63
CA ASN A 234 0.26 11.57 6.68
C ASN A 234 1.04 12.72 7.33
N PHE A 235 0.68 13.10 8.55
CA PHE A 235 1.39 14.19 9.27
C PHE A 235 2.80 13.78 9.69
N TYR A 236 2.99 12.51 10.11
CA TYR A 236 4.33 12.00 10.38
C TYR A 236 5.18 11.91 9.11
N ALA A 237 4.59 11.54 7.98
CA ALA A 237 5.28 11.53 6.69
C ALA A 237 5.74 12.93 6.28
N LEU A 238 4.85 13.92 6.35
CA LEU A 238 5.21 15.33 6.08
C LEU A 238 6.28 15.83 7.04
N LYS A 239 6.17 15.54 8.34
CA LYS A 239 7.18 15.89 9.32
C LYS A 239 8.53 15.24 9.00
N SER A 240 8.53 13.94 8.64
CA SER A 240 9.75 13.22 8.29
C SER A 240 10.47 13.83 7.10
N ILE A 241 9.73 14.23 6.06
CA ILE A 241 10.31 14.82 4.84
C ILE A 241 10.78 16.25 5.10
N PHE A 242 9.89 17.12 5.57
CA PHE A 242 10.17 18.55 5.64
C PHE A 242 10.96 18.93 6.89
N SER A 243 10.46 18.65 8.09
CA SER A 243 11.13 19.05 9.31
C SER A 243 12.41 18.25 9.56
N ASP A 244 12.26 16.92 9.68
CA ASP A 244 13.33 16.09 10.20
C ASP A 244 14.42 15.84 9.14
N TYR A 245 14.05 15.53 7.89
CA TYR A 245 15.07 15.31 6.86
C TYR A 245 15.57 16.61 6.23
N LEU A 246 14.67 17.41 5.65
CA LEU A 246 15.09 18.58 4.87
C LEU A 246 15.86 19.59 5.71
N PHE A 247 15.34 19.96 6.89
CA PHE A 247 15.99 20.98 7.73
C PHE A 247 16.98 20.38 8.72
N ASP A 248 16.62 19.33 9.45
CA ASP A 248 17.46 18.78 10.52
C ASP A 248 18.45 17.71 10.03
N GLY A 249 18.28 17.13 8.85
CA GLY A 249 19.13 16.05 8.33
C GLY A 249 18.96 14.72 9.07
N LYS A 250 17.83 14.52 9.76
CA LYS A 250 17.49 13.24 10.40
C LYS A 250 17.02 12.25 9.36
N GLY A 251 17.29 10.95 9.56
CA GLY A 251 16.87 9.90 8.62
C GLY A 251 15.44 9.42 8.80
N SER A 252 14.85 9.63 9.97
CA SER A 252 13.51 9.13 10.30
C SER A 252 12.88 9.95 11.44
N VAL A 253 11.57 9.81 11.57
CA VAL A 253 10.75 10.32 12.67
C VAL A 253 10.19 9.15 13.48
N ASP A 254 10.09 9.29 14.80
CA ASP A 254 9.41 8.34 15.67
C ASP A 254 7.90 8.50 15.57
N ILE A 255 7.19 7.37 15.41
CA ILE A 255 5.73 7.33 15.40
C ILE A 255 5.20 7.16 16.82
N LYS A 256 4.39 8.10 17.24
CA LYS A 256 3.70 8.03 18.54
C LYS A 256 2.26 7.58 18.33
N MET A 257 1.91 6.51 19.03
CA MET A 257 0.53 6.02 19.16
C MET A 257 -0.05 6.47 20.50
N ILE A 258 -1.36 6.55 20.61
CA ILE A 258 -2.07 6.89 21.85
C ILE A 258 -1.84 5.75 22.86
N GLY A 259 -1.27 6.03 24.01
CA GLY A 259 -1.10 5.04 25.10
C GLY A 259 -2.43 4.78 25.80
N LEU A 260 -2.94 3.56 25.70
CA LEU A 260 -4.09 3.10 26.48
C LEU A 260 -3.65 2.46 27.81
N SER A 261 -2.46 1.83 27.81
CA SER A 261 -1.75 1.35 29.00
C SER A 261 -0.24 1.32 28.69
N GLU A 262 0.58 0.87 29.64
CA GLU A 262 2.04 0.72 29.44
C GLU A 262 2.36 -0.21 28.25
N ARG A 263 1.56 -1.25 28.02
CA ARG A 263 1.77 -2.26 27.00
C ARG A 263 0.90 -2.11 25.76
N LEU A 264 -0.22 -1.37 25.85
CA LEU A 264 -1.21 -1.24 24.80
C LEU A 264 -1.23 0.19 24.25
N LYS A 265 -0.98 0.31 22.96
CA LYS A 265 -1.06 1.58 22.21
C LYS A 265 -2.10 1.47 21.11
N TYR A 266 -2.68 2.61 20.73
CA TYR A 266 -3.79 2.69 19.79
C TYR A 266 -3.57 3.80 18.75
N LEU A 267 -3.98 3.56 17.49
CA LEU A 267 -4.00 4.55 16.43
C LEU A 267 -5.24 4.35 15.54
N PRO A 268 -6.23 5.24 15.59
CA PRO A 268 -7.36 5.20 14.67
C PRO A 268 -7.07 5.90 13.36
N ARG A 269 -7.83 5.53 12.33
CA ARG A 269 -7.89 6.22 11.04
C ARG A 269 -9.28 6.04 10.45
N PHE A 270 -9.77 7.08 9.79
CA PHE A 270 -10.88 6.99 8.86
C PHE A 270 -10.33 7.05 7.42
N ARG A 271 -10.91 6.26 6.52
CA ARG A 271 -10.73 6.39 5.07
C ARG A 271 -12.01 6.01 4.35
N PHE A 272 -12.12 6.36 3.08
CA PHE A 272 -13.07 5.74 2.18
C PHE A 272 -12.36 4.81 1.20
N GLU A 273 -13.07 3.81 0.72
CA GLU A 273 -12.66 2.92 -0.34
C GLU A 273 -13.72 2.93 -1.43
N ASN A 274 -13.30 2.96 -2.67
CA ASN A 274 -14.19 2.74 -3.80
C ASN A 274 -14.28 1.24 -4.06
N THR A 275 -15.50 0.73 -4.21
CA THR A 275 -15.79 -0.68 -4.50
C THR A 275 -16.62 -0.79 -5.76
N PRO A 276 -16.76 -1.98 -6.40
CA PRO A 276 -17.58 -2.13 -7.61
C PRO A 276 -19.08 -1.90 -7.36
N PHE A 277 -19.51 -1.69 -6.13
CA PHE A 277 -20.90 -1.44 -5.75
C PHE A 277 -21.12 -0.10 -5.03
N GLY A 278 -20.11 0.76 -4.99
CA GLY A 278 -20.17 2.10 -4.42
C GLY A 278 -19.08 2.37 -3.38
N PRO A 279 -18.98 3.60 -2.88
CA PRO A 279 -18.02 3.93 -1.83
C PRO A 279 -18.36 3.27 -0.49
N GLU A 280 -17.34 2.75 0.19
CA GLU A 280 -17.39 2.30 1.57
C GLU A 280 -16.64 3.25 2.50
N LEU A 281 -17.21 3.50 3.66
CA LEU A 281 -16.59 4.25 4.75
C LEU A 281 -15.89 3.24 5.67
N VAL A 282 -14.57 3.40 5.86
CA VAL A 282 -13.73 2.44 6.56
C VAL A 282 -13.15 3.05 7.82
N TYR A 283 -13.43 2.43 8.95
CA TYR A 283 -12.87 2.76 10.26
C TYR A 283 -11.76 1.77 10.57
N GLN A 284 -10.51 2.21 10.47
CA GLN A 284 -9.33 1.40 10.76
C GLN A 284 -8.83 1.65 12.17
N ASN A 285 -8.62 0.59 12.92
CA ASN A 285 -8.14 0.64 14.29
C ASN A 285 -6.89 -0.22 14.41
N TYR A 286 -5.78 0.40 14.79
CA TYR A 286 -4.53 -0.28 15.03
C TYR A 286 -4.23 -0.31 16.52
N PHE A 287 -3.97 -1.51 17.03
CA PHE A 287 -3.57 -1.75 18.41
C PHE A 287 -2.18 -2.37 18.40
N LYS A 288 -1.24 -1.78 19.13
CA LYS A 288 0.09 -2.34 19.33
C LYS A 288 0.19 -2.83 20.76
N LEU A 289 0.25 -4.17 20.93
CA LEU A 289 0.42 -4.84 22.20
C LEU A 289 1.83 -5.42 22.24
N ASP A 290 2.72 -4.76 22.99
CA ASP A 290 4.16 -5.05 23.00
C ASP A 290 4.73 -5.03 21.55
N SER A 291 5.18 -6.20 21.06
CA SER A 291 5.72 -6.38 19.71
C SER A 291 4.68 -6.76 18.65
N LYS A 292 3.45 -7.08 19.05
CA LYS A 292 2.37 -7.49 18.15
C LYS A 292 1.60 -6.28 17.65
N LEU A 293 1.24 -6.28 16.38
CA LEU A 293 0.32 -5.31 15.81
C LEU A 293 -0.99 -6.02 15.47
N ILE A 294 -2.10 -5.43 15.88
CA ILE A 294 -3.45 -5.90 15.59
C ILE A 294 -4.16 -4.78 14.83
N GLN A 295 -4.76 -5.10 13.71
CA GLN A 295 -5.65 -4.22 12.97
C GLN A 295 -7.06 -4.78 13.05
N LEU A 296 -8.02 -3.90 13.32
CA LEU A 296 -9.44 -4.20 13.28
C LEU A 296 -10.12 -3.11 12.45
N ASN A 297 -10.65 -3.48 11.30
CA ASN A 297 -11.38 -2.58 10.43
C ASN A 297 -12.86 -2.93 10.45
N PHE A 298 -13.67 -1.89 10.41
CA PHE A 298 -15.08 -1.97 10.12
C PHE A 298 -15.40 -1.05 8.96
N SER A 299 -16.07 -1.55 7.94
CA SER A 299 -16.53 -0.75 6.82
C SER A 299 -18.00 -0.98 6.52
N HIS A 300 -18.63 0.03 5.96
CA HIS A 300 -19.99 -0.03 5.47
C HIS A 300 -20.17 0.90 4.28
N SER A 301 -21.17 0.59 3.43
CA SER A 301 -21.55 1.45 2.32
C SER A 301 -21.93 2.85 2.80
N ASP A 302 -21.72 3.84 1.96
CA ASP A 302 -22.09 5.22 2.23
C ASP A 302 -23.59 5.50 2.04
N GLY A 303 -24.38 4.48 1.66
CA GLY A 303 -25.82 4.57 1.41
C GLY A 303 -26.19 5.18 0.05
N SER A 304 -25.24 5.42 -0.87
CA SER A 304 -25.54 5.99 -2.20
C SER A 304 -26.31 5.02 -3.07
N PHE A 305 -25.96 3.71 -3.03
CA PHE A 305 -26.54 2.68 -3.90
C PHE A 305 -27.02 1.48 -3.10
N ASN A 306 -26.12 0.55 -2.82
CA ASN A 306 -26.43 -0.71 -2.18
C ASN A 306 -25.90 -0.76 -0.76
N SER A 307 -26.54 -1.56 0.08
CA SER A 307 -26.05 -1.80 1.45
C SER A 307 -24.93 -2.85 1.42
N SER A 308 -23.82 -2.53 2.05
CA SER A 308 -22.72 -3.45 2.31
C SER A 308 -22.12 -3.19 3.69
N TRP A 309 -21.47 -4.22 4.25
CA TRP A 309 -20.59 -4.09 5.41
C TRP A 309 -19.47 -5.11 5.33
N ARG A 310 -18.35 -4.80 5.98
CA ARG A 310 -17.19 -5.68 6.06
C ARG A 310 -16.49 -5.51 7.41
N ILE A 311 -16.03 -6.61 7.97
CA ILE A 311 -15.14 -6.66 9.12
C ILE A 311 -13.86 -7.35 8.68
N ASP A 312 -12.72 -6.70 8.87
CA ASP A 312 -11.39 -7.20 8.55
C ASP A 312 -10.52 -7.14 9.80
N THR A 313 -9.87 -8.25 10.12
CA THR A 313 -8.94 -8.34 11.23
C THR A 313 -7.61 -8.91 10.78
N LYS A 314 -6.51 -8.30 11.20
CA LYS A 314 -5.15 -8.78 10.92
C LYS A 314 -4.33 -8.72 12.21
N MET A 315 -3.53 -9.75 12.42
CA MET A 315 -2.59 -9.79 13.53
C MET A 315 -1.21 -10.19 13.00
N TRP A 316 -0.22 -9.38 13.34
CA TRP A 316 1.16 -9.59 12.89
C TRP A 316 2.11 -9.85 14.04
N ASN A 317 3.21 -10.52 13.70
CA ASN A 317 4.34 -10.79 14.59
C ASN A 317 4.00 -11.68 15.78
N ILE A 318 3.22 -12.74 15.56
CA ILE A 318 2.93 -13.79 16.53
C ILE A 318 4.14 -14.73 16.55
N LYS A 319 5.05 -14.55 17.50
CA LYS A 319 6.28 -15.36 17.60
C LYS A 319 6.01 -16.68 18.31
N VAL A 320 6.58 -17.78 17.77
CA VAL A 320 6.61 -19.11 18.40
C VAL A 320 8.07 -19.57 18.44
N GLY A 321 8.69 -19.39 19.59
CA GLY A 321 10.13 -19.56 19.73
C GLY A 321 10.94 -18.49 19.00
N ASN A 322 12.17 -18.80 18.63
CA ASN A 322 13.12 -17.83 18.08
C ASN A 322 13.14 -17.79 16.54
N LYS A 323 12.61 -18.82 15.88
CA LYS A 323 12.72 -18.98 14.42
C LYS A 323 11.40 -18.85 13.68
N LEU A 324 10.27 -19.02 14.37
CA LEU A 324 8.98 -19.12 13.73
C LEU A 324 8.10 -17.94 14.14
N SER A 325 7.44 -17.31 13.17
CA SER A 325 6.41 -16.33 13.42
C SER A 325 5.26 -16.45 12.44
N PHE A 326 4.08 -16.04 12.89
CA PHE A 326 2.85 -16.08 12.12
C PHE A 326 2.23 -14.70 12.02
N ASN A 327 1.56 -14.48 10.87
CA ASN A 327 0.57 -13.42 10.74
C ASN A 327 -0.75 -14.08 10.34
N ILE A 328 -1.84 -13.58 10.87
CA ILE A 328 -3.18 -14.10 10.62
C ILE A 328 -4.03 -12.94 10.09
N SER A 329 -4.76 -13.17 9.03
CA SER A 329 -5.78 -12.24 8.56
C SER A 329 -7.10 -12.97 8.29
N GLY A 330 -8.20 -12.32 8.66
CA GLY A 330 -9.55 -12.80 8.42
C GLY A 330 -10.43 -11.64 7.99
N GLU A 331 -11.32 -11.88 7.06
CA GLU A 331 -12.28 -10.91 6.54
C GLU A 331 -13.64 -11.58 6.39
N LEU A 332 -14.67 -10.87 6.80
CA LEU A 332 -16.08 -11.27 6.62
C LEU A 332 -16.83 -10.08 6.03
N TRP A 333 -17.60 -10.30 5.00
CA TRP A 333 -18.38 -9.27 4.34
C TRP A 333 -19.78 -9.71 3.99
N ASN A 334 -20.67 -8.73 3.90
CA ASN A 334 -21.94 -8.79 3.19
C ASN A 334 -21.94 -7.68 2.15
N GLN A 335 -22.09 -8.04 0.88
CA GLN A 335 -21.99 -7.12 -0.25
C GLN A 335 -23.06 -7.43 -1.29
N PRO A 336 -23.40 -6.50 -2.18
CA PRO A 336 -24.25 -6.76 -3.34
C PRO A 336 -23.65 -7.86 -4.22
N LEU A 337 -24.50 -8.53 -4.98
CA LEU A 337 -24.06 -9.49 -5.99
C LEU A 337 -23.26 -8.74 -7.08
N ILE A 338 -22.15 -9.34 -7.47
CA ILE A 338 -21.27 -8.86 -8.54
C ILE A 338 -21.27 -9.92 -9.64
N ASP A 339 -21.64 -9.52 -10.83
CA ASP A 339 -21.54 -10.36 -12.02
C ASP A 339 -20.17 -10.14 -12.69
N PHE A 340 -19.50 -11.23 -13.03
CA PHE A 340 -18.17 -11.18 -13.65
C PHE A 340 -17.90 -12.43 -14.49
N PHE A 341 -17.08 -12.28 -15.54
CA PHE A 341 -16.65 -13.40 -16.37
C PHE A 341 -15.34 -14.00 -15.83
N VAL A 342 -15.26 -15.32 -15.87
CA VAL A 342 -14.03 -16.10 -15.67
C VAL A 342 -13.97 -17.10 -16.81
N GLU A 343 -12.91 -17.04 -17.63
CA GLU A 343 -12.76 -17.93 -18.81
C GLU A 343 -14.03 -18.01 -19.66
N ASP A 344 -14.60 -16.85 -20.01
CA ASP A 344 -15.84 -16.70 -20.80
C ASP A 344 -17.12 -17.24 -20.14
N VAL A 345 -17.08 -17.69 -18.89
CA VAL A 345 -18.26 -18.15 -18.14
C VAL A 345 -18.71 -17.06 -17.17
N LEU A 346 -19.94 -16.59 -17.33
CA LEU A 346 -20.54 -15.65 -16.40
C LEU A 346 -20.68 -16.28 -15.01
N GLN A 347 -20.07 -15.63 -14.03
CA GLN A 347 -20.11 -15.98 -12.62
C GLN A 347 -20.83 -14.89 -11.84
N GLN A 348 -21.31 -15.24 -10.66
CA GLN A 348 -21.89 -14.30 -9.73
C GLN A 348 -21.26 -14.48 -8.36
N SER A 349 -20.97 -13.37 -7.68
CA SER A 349 -20.48 -13.38 -6.29
C SER A 349 -21.54 -13.88 -5.31
N GLN A 350 -21.15 -14.04 -4.06
CA GLN A 350 -22.05 -14.33 -2.94
C GLN A 350 -22.26 -13.03 -2.13
N ASN A 351 -23.48 -12.84 -1.61
CA ASN A 351 -23.71 -11.72 -0.70
C ASN A 351 -22.85 -11.82 0.55
N LEU A 352 -22.90 -12.97 1.24
CA LEU A 352 -22.06 -13.24 2.40
C LEU A 352 -20.81 -13.99 1.97
N GLY A 353 -19.66 -13.43 2.25
CA GLY A 353 -18.39 -14.03 1.91
C GLY A 353 -17.35 -13.86 3.00
N SER A 354 -16.25 -14.59 2.84
CA SER A 354 -15.15 -14.56 3.80
C SER A 354 -13.80 -14.84 3.14
N LYS A 355 -12.74 -14.38 3.81
CA LYS A 355 -11.36 -14.71 3.48
C LYS A 355 -10.60 -15.01 4.76
N PHE A 356 -9.70 -15.99 4.69
CA PHE A 356 -8.75 -16.30 5.74
C PHE A 356 -7.38 -16.56 5.14
N ILE A 357 -6.32 -15.92 5.67
CA ILE A 357 -4.94 -16.13 5.24
C ILE A 357 -4.06 -16.28 6.48
N LEU A 358 -3.26 -17.34 6.47
CA LEU A 358 -2.17 -17.58 7.42
C LEU A 358 -0.84 -17.34 6.71
N THR A 359 -0.01 -16.46 7.25
CA THR A 359 1.37 -16.27 6.81
C THR A 359 2.30 -16.90 7.84
N THR A 360 3.19 -17.78 7.40
CA THR A 360 4.24 -18.40 8.21
C THR A 360 5.57 -17.86 7.76
N ASN A 361 6.39 -17.38 8.70
CA ASN A 361 7.77 -16.98 8.44
C ASN A 361 8.71 -17.86 9.25
N TYR A 362 9.73 -18.40 8.58
CA TYR A 362 10.76 -19.21 9.22
C TYR A 362 12.13 -18.59 9.00
N ASP A 363 12.80 -18.21 10.10
CA ASP A 363 14.11 -17.56 10.06
C ASP A 363 15.22 -18.63 9.91
N ILE A 364 15.94 -18.60 8.80
CA ILE A 364 17.10 -19.46 8.53
C ILE A 364 18.29 -18.96 9.34
N VAL A 365 18.56 -17.65 9.28
CA VAL A 365 19.61 -16.98 10.04
C VAL A 365 18.98 -16.30 11.23
N THR A 366 19.23 -16.85 12.43
CA THR A 366 18.57 -16.38 13.67
C THR A 366 19.33 -15.29 14.41
N SER A 367 20.64 -15.17 14.23
CA SER A 367 21.47 -14.18 14.93
C SER A 367 21.04 -12.73 14.64
N ASN A 368 20.63 -12.45 13.40
CA ASN A 368 20.24 -11.11 12.96
C ASN A 368 18.90 -11.09 12.22
N HIS A 369 18.19 -12.22 12.11
CA HIS A 369 16.95 -12.37 11.35
C HIS A 369 17.06 -11.79 9.91
N LEU A 370 18.25 -11.91 9.29
CA LEU A 370 18.55 -11.29 7.99
C LEU A 370 17.92 -12.01 6.81
N LEU A 371 17.66 -13.32 6.95
CA LEU A 371 17.10 -14.13 5.87
C LEU A 371 16.21 -15.22 6.44
N GLY A 372 15.12 -15.49 5.75
CA GLY A 372 14.17 -16.55 6.08
C GLY A 372 13.29 -16.90 4.90
N LEU A 373 12.37 -17.80 5.15
CA LEU A 373 11.32 -18.20 4.22
C LEU A 373 9.99 -17.64 4.67
N THR A 374 9.14 -17.29 3.72
CA THR A 374 7.75 -16.89 3.97
C THR A 374 6.81 -17.74 3.13
N MET A 375 5.68 -18.11 3.71
CA MET A 375 4.61 -18.82 3.01
C MET A 375 3.27 -18.28 3.49
N GLN A 376 2.41 -17.93 2.55
CA GLN A 376 1.02 -17.51 2.80
C GLN A 376 0.10 -18.56 2.22
N MET A 377 -0.83 -19.03 3.04
CA MET A 377 -1.87 -19.98 2.64
C MET A 377 -3.21 -19.49 3.13
N GLY A 378 -4.23 -19.62 2.30
CA GLY A 378 -5.56 -19.22 2.67
C GLY A 378 -6.62 -19.64 1.67
N TYR A 379 -7.83 -19.21 1.94
CA TYR A 379 -8.97 -19.39 1.07
C TYR A 379 -9.85 -18.15 1.09
N LYS A 380 -10.44 -17.83 -0.06
CA LYS A 380 -11.40 -16.74 -0.25
C LYS A 380 -12.62 -17.27 -0.99
N THR A 381 -13.81 -16.89 -0.52
CA THR A 381 -15.07 -17.09 -1.24
C THR A 381 -15.21 -16.06 -2.38
N ARG A 382 -16.17 -16.26 -3.29
CA ARG A 382 -16.46 -15.29 -4.36
C ARG A 382 -16.93 -13.96 -3.81
N GLY A 383 -16.43 -12.89 -4.38
CA GLY A 383 -16.79 -11.51 -4.03
C GLY A 383 -15.59 -10.56 -4.03
N TYR A 384 -15.86 -9.29 -3.84
CA TYR A 384 -14.83 -8.27 -3.76
C TYR A 384 -14.17 -8.27 -2.38
N SER A 385 -12.86 -8.30 -2.39
CA SER A 385 -11.99 -8.07 -1.24
C SER A 385 -10.75 -7.33 -1.74
N LEU A 386 -10.36 -6.28 -1.06
CA LEU A 386 -9.27 -5.38 -1.46
C LEU A 386 -7.99 -6.14 -1.82
N GLY A 387 -7.51 -5.97 -3.04
CA GLY A 387 -6.28 -6.56 -3.54
C GLY A 387 -6.34 -8.04 -3.92
N GLU A 388 -7.52 -8.67 -3.84
CA GLU A 388 -7.71 -10.09 -4.16
C GLU A 388 -8.59 -10.26 -5.42
N GLN A 389 -8.49 -11.43 -6.04
CA GLN A 389 -9.36 -11.78 -7.18
C GLN A 389 -10.85 -11.85 -6.78
N LEU A 390 -11.74 -11.65 -7.74
CA LEU A 390 -13.20 -11.79 -7.54
C LEU A 390 -13.62 -13.22 -7.31
N ASP A 391 -13.05 -14.16 -8.05
CA ASP A 391 -13.42 -15.57 -7.92
C ASP A 391 -12.95 -16.17 -6.59
N ARG A 392 -13.55 -17.28 -6.25
CA ARG A 392 -13.14 -18.10 -5.09
C ARG A 392 -11.82 -18.79 -5.40
N GLY A 393 -11.00 -18.99 -4.41
CA GLY A 393 -9.76 -19.73 -4.62
C GLY A 393 -8.90 -19.87 -3.39
N PHE A 394 -7.94 -20.76 -3.54
CA PHE A 394 -6.84 -20.85 -2.59
C PHE A 394 -5.85 -19.73 -2.85
N VAL A 395 -5.46 -19.05 -1.78
CA VAL A 395 -4.33 -18.13 -1.78
C VAL A 395 -3.08 -18.94 -1.44
N LEU A 396 -2.13 -18.96 -2.34
CA LEU A 396 -0.83 -19.59 -2.12
C LEU A 396 0.26 -18.66 -2.63
N ARG A 397 1.06 -18.14 -1.71
CA ARG A 397 2.22 -17.30 -1.99
C ARG A 397 3.40 -17.82 -1.20
N SER A 398 4.57 -17.87 -1.81
CA SER A 398 5.80 -18.29 -1.13
C SER A 398 6.96 -17.42 -1.54
N GLY A 399 7.98 -17.34 -0.71
CA GLY A 399 9.11 -16.50 -1.01
C GLY A 399 10.14 -16.40 0.09
N LEU A 400 10.97 -15.37 -0.02
CA LEU A 400 11.98 -15.03 0.94
C LEU A 400 11.49 -13.89 1.84
N THR A 401 11.80 -13.97 3.12
CA THR A 401 11.66 -12.86 4.06
C THR A 401 13.05 -12.41 4.49
N PHE A 402 13.23 -11.11 4.61
CA PHE A 402 14.50 -10.57 5.07
C PHE A 402 14.28 -9.33 5.94
N LYS A 403 15.34 -8.93 6.63
CA LYS A 403 15.40 -7.73 7.43
C LYS A 403 16.79 -7.15 7.32
N LEU A 404 16.85 -5.91 6.89
CA LEU A 404 18.08 -5.12 6.87
C LEU A 404 18.05 -4.22 8.12
N GLY A 405 19.08 -4.33 8.94
CA GLY A 405 19.21 -3.49 10.12
C GLY A 405 19.52 -2.04 9.74
N ASN A 406 18.97 -1.10 10.49
CA ASN A 406 19.39 0.29 10.57
C ASN A 406 19.97 0.59 11.93
#